data_6e079ef35ad1e7b04a45c05a6cc530a1
#
_entry.id   6e079ef35ad1e7b04a45c05a6cc530a1
#
_cell.length_a   1.000
_cell.length_b   1.000
_cell.length_c   1.000
_cell.angle_alpha   90.00
_cell.angle_beta   90.00
_cell.angle_gamma   90.00
#
_symmetry.space_group_name_H-M   'P 1'
#
loop_
_entity.id
_entity.type
_entity.pdbx_description
1 polymer ?
#
loop_
_entity_poly.entity_id
_entity_poly.type
_entity_poly.pdbx_seq_one_letter_code
_entity_poly.pdbx_strand_id
1 'polypeptide(L)'
;PVRARLPLEVRFFFGDENPDLAEAYAKEGKRIVLTVVFLDGAYGELARWHGPPEAARAFLREKKAEGLSPKALLLAYHRAFSRFAEAMLAEWRALLSP
;
A
#
# COMPACT_ATOMS: atom_id res chain seq x y z
N PRO A 1 14.76 13.24 -6.99
CA PRO A 1 13.82 12.20 -6.61
C PRO A 1 13.45 12.27 -5.15
N VAL A 2 12.23 11.89 -4.84
CA VAL A 2 11.73 11.90 -3.46
C VAL A 2 12.62 11.06 -2.55
N ARG A 3 13.03 9.91 -3.04
CA ARG A 3 13.88 8.98 -2.29
C ARG A 3 15.14 9.63 -1.75
N ALA A 4 15.76 10.50 -2.53
CA ALA A 4 17.02 11.15 -2.13
C ALA A 4 16.82 12.16 -0.99
N ARG A 5 15.59 12.58 -0.75
CA ARG A 5 15.28 13.61 0.24
C ARG A 5 14.68 13.05 1.53
N LEU A 6 14.31 11.78 1.52
CA LEU A 6 13.72 11.13 2.67
C LEU A 6 14.75 10.22 3.31
N PRO A 7 15.03 10.37 4.62
CA PRO A 7 15.95 9.49 5.32
C PRO A 7 15.27 8.15 5.63
N LEU A 8 14.82 7.46 4.58
CA LEU A 8 14.08 6.21 4.71
C LEU A 8 14.93 5.04 4.23
N GLU A 9 14.97 4.01 5.04
CA GLU A 9 15.48 2.72 4.65
C GLU A 9 14.28 1.81 4.42
N VAL A 10 14.21 1.19 3.24
CA VAL A 10 13.09 0.33 2.88
C VAL A 10 13.56 -1.11 2.77
N ARG A 11 12.85 -2.02 3.44
CA ARG A 11 13.09 -3.45 3.38
C ARG A 11 11.82 -4.16 2.98
N PHE A 12 11.96 -5.14 2.09
CA PHE A 12 10.83 -5.90 1.54
C PHE A 12 10.84 -7.31 2.10
N PHE A 13 9.66 -7.77 2.50
CA PHE A 13 9.46 -9.13 3.00
C PHE A 13 8.26 -9.74 2.29
N PHE A 14 8.42 -10.95 1.79
CA PHE A 14 7.31 -11.67 1.19
C PHE A 14 6.57 -12.45 2.28
N GLY A 15 5.24 -12.29 2.33
CA GLY A 15 4.42 -12.90 3.36
C GLY A 15 4.51 -14.43 3.38
N ASP A 16 4.66 -15.05 2.21
CA ASP A 16 4.79 -16.50 2.10
C ASP A 16 6.08 -17.02 2.72
N GLU A 17 7.12 -16.20 2.70
CA GLU A 17 8.43 -16.55 3.26
C GLU A 17 8.58 -16.10 4.71
N ASN A 18 7.68 -15.23 5.17
CA ASN A 18 7.72 -14.63 6.51
C ASN A 18 6.33 -14.63 7.13
N PRO A 19 5.75 -15.82 7.38
CA PRO A 19 4.38 -15.90 7.87
C PRO A 19 4.18 -15.25 9.25
N ASP A 20 5.20 -15.25 10.09
CA ASP A 20 5.15 -14.59 11.39
C ASP A 20 4.97 -13.08 11.27
N LEU A 21 5.69 -12.46 10.31
CA LEU A 21 5.52 -11.02 10.02
C LEU A 21 4.15 -10.73 9.42
N ALA A 22 3.70 -11.56 8.49
CA ALA A 22 2.39 -11.40 7.87
C ALA A 22 1.26 -11.46 8.90
N GLU A 23 1.37 -12.37 9.87
CA GLU A 23 0.39 -12.48 10.96
C GLU A 23 0.46 -11.28 11.90
N ALA A 24 1.68 -10.85 12.26
CA ALA A 24 1.88 -9.74 13.20
C ALA A 24 1.28 -8.44 12.70
N TYR A 25 1.29 -8.23 11.37
CA TYR A 25 0.81 -6.99 10.76
C TYR A 25 -0.48 -7.18 9.96
N ALA A 26 -1.22 -8.23 10.24
CA ALA A 26 -2.51 -8.47 9.59
C ALA A 26 -3.52 -7.38 9.98
N LYS A 27 -4.49 -7.16 9.10
CA LYS A 27 -5.59 -6.24 9.36
C LYS A 27 -6.84 -7.04 9.69
N GLU A 28 -7.36 -6.87 10.89
CA GLU A 28 -8.56 -7.58 11.36
C GLU A 28 -8.46 -9.10 11.16
N GLY A 29 -7.27 -9.64 11.47
CA GLY A 29 -7.01 -11.06 11.33
C GLY A 29 -6.75 -11.53 9.90
N LYS A 30 -6.72 -10.64 8.94
CA LYS A 30 -6.48 -10.96 7.54
C LYS A 30 -5.14 -10.44 7.08
N ARG A 31 -4.42 -11.27 6.34
CA ARG A 31 -3.18 -10.84 5.69
C ARG A 31 -3.53 -9.95 4.50
N ILE A 32 -2.98 -8.75 4.49
CA ILE A 32 -3.17 -7.80 3.39
C ILE A 32 -1.92 -7.83 2.52
N VAL A 33 -2.09 -8.01 1.22
CA VAL A 33 -0.99 -8.18 0.27
C VAL A 33 0.00 -7.03 0.33
N LEU A 34 -0.49 -5.80 0.40
CA LEU A 34 0.39 -4.64 0.48
C LEU A 34 0.23 -3.98 1.84
N THR A 35 1.13 -4.31 2.74
CA THR A 35 1.19 -3.69 4.06
C THR A 35 2.52 -2.98 4.22
N VAL A 36 2.48 -1.73 4.65
CA VAL A 36 3.66 -0.93 4.94
C VAL A 36 3.65 -0.56 6.40
N VAL A 37 4.75 -0.87 7.08
CA VAL A 37 4.92 -0.55 8.50
C VAL A 37 6.01 0.50 8.62
N PHE A 38 5.71 1.60 9.28
CA PHE A 38 6.65 2.67 9.51
C PHE A 38 7.23 2.54 10.91
N LEU A 39 8.54 2.40 11.00
CA LEU A 39 9.25 2.21 12.25
C LEU A 39 10.18 3.39 12.52
N ASP A 40 10.40 3.69 13.79
CA ASP A 40 11.42 4.67 14.19
C ASP A 40 12.81 4.01 14.22
N GLY A 41 13.84 4.77 14.62
CA GLY A 41 15.21 4.27 14.68
C GLY A 41 15.46 3.16 15.70
N ALA A 42 14.55 2.97 16.64
CA ALA A 42 14.61 1.91 17.64
C ALA A 42 13.65 0.76 17.32
N TYR A 43 13.15 0.73 16.08
CA TYR A 43 12.18 -0.28 15.58
C TYR A 43 10.81 -0.23 16.27
N GLY A 44 10.48 0.90 16.91
CA GLY A 44 9.14 1.11 17.42
C GLY A 44 8.17 1.43 16.28
N GLU A 45 6.99 0.87 16.31
CA GLU A 45 6.00 1.09 15.26
C GLU A 45 5.38 2.48 15.37
N LEU A 46 5.53 3.28 14.30
CA LEU A 46 4.92 4.60 14.20
C LEU A 46 3.53 4.54 13.57
N ALA A 47 3.39 3.74 12.52
CA ALA A 47 2.13 3.63 11.80
C ALA A 47 2.12 2.38 10.92
N ARG A 48 0.92 1.92 10.57
CA ARG A 48 0.71 0.87 9.57
C ARG A 48 -0.17 1.41 8.46
N TRP A 49 0.13 0.98 7.26
CA TRP A 49 -0.69 1.31 6.12
C TRP A 49 -0.98 0.05 5.33
N HIS A 50 -2.23 -0.14 4.97
CA HIS A 50 -2.67 -1.26 4.16
C HIS A 50 -3.16 -0.76 2.82
N GLY A 51 -2.46 -1.15 1.76
CA GLY A 51 -2.82 -0.76 0.41
C GLY A 51 -3.85 -1.70 -0.21
N PRO A 52 -4.27 -1.39 -1.40
CA PRO A 52 -3.89 -0.21 -2.15
C PRO A 52 -4.51 1.08 -1.58
N PRO A 53 -4.09 2.27 -2.06
CA PRO A 53 -4.69 3.52 -1.57
C PRO A 53 -6.17 3.61 -1.93
N GLU A 54 -6.93 4.40 -1.19
CA GLU A 54 -8.39 4.50 -1.38
C GLU A 54 -8.77 4.89 -2.81
N ALA A 55 -7.97 5.76 -3.43
CA ALA A 55 -8.22 6.15 -4.83
C ALA A 55 -8.17 4.93 -5.77
N ALA A 56 -7.27 3.99 -5.52
CA ALA A 56 -7.17 2.77 -6.32
C ALA A 56 -8.36 1.84 -6.06
N ARG A 57 -8.78 1.71 -4.80
CA ARG A 57 -9.94 0.90 -4.46
C ARG A 57 -11.22 1.44 -5.09
N ALA A 58 -11.40 2.76 -5.06
CA ALA A 58 -12.54 3.41 -5.68
C ALA A 58 -12.54 3.19 -7.19
N PHE A 59 -11.39 3.33 -7.81
CA PHE A 59 -11.22 3.09 -9.25
C PHE A 59 -11.61 1.66 -9.62
N LEU A 60 -11.13 0.68 -8.86
CA LEU A 60 -11.45 -0.73 -9.12
C LEU A 60 -12.94 -1.02 -8.96
N ARG A 61 -13.59 -0.45 -7.94
CA ARG A 61 -15.04 -0.61 -7.75
C ARG A 61 -15.80 -0.05 -8.93
N GLU A 62 -15.43 1.14 -9.38
CA GLU A 62 -16.07 1.81 -10.50
C GLU A 62 -15.92 1.00 -11.79
N LYS A 63 -14.70 0.52 -12.06
CA LYS A 63 -14.44 -0.25 -13.29
C LYS A 63 -15.13 -1.61 -13.26
N LYS A 64 -15.25 -2.24 -12.10
CA LYS A 64 -16.02 -3.49 -11.96
C LYS A 64 -17.50 -3.24 -12.24
N ALA A 65 -18.04 -2.13 -11.77
CA ALA A 65 -19.43 -1.77 -12.01
C ALA A 65 -19.70 -1.52 -13.50
N GLU A 66 -18.69 -1.11 -14.26
CA GLU A 66 -18.78 -0.97 -15.72
C GLU A 66 -18.77 -2.30 -16.46
N GLY A 67 -18.52 -3.40 -15.75
CA GLY A 67 -18.54 -4.74 -16.35
C GLY A 67 -17.25 -5.13 -17.06
N LEU A 68 -16.14 -4.51 -16.75
CA LEU A 68 -14.85 -4.85 -17.38
C LEU A 68 -14.42 -6.27 -17.01
N SER A 69 -13.83 -6.97 -17.99
CA SER A 69 -13.22 -8.27 -17.75
C SER A 69 -12.00 -8.13 -16.84
N PRO A 70 -11.54 -9.21 -16.18
CA PRO A 70 -10.33 -9.15 -15.36
C PRO A 70 -9.12 -8.61 -16.09
N LYS A 71 -8.94 -8.96 -17.37
CA LYS A 71 -7.82 -8.46 -18.18
C LYS A 71 -7.94 -6.98 -18.46
N ALA A 72 -9.14 -6.52 -18.84
CA ALA A 72 -9.39 -5.11 -19.11
C ALA A 72 -9.23 -4.27 -17.83
N LEU A 73 -9.65 -4.83 -16.69
CA LEU A 73 -9.50 -4.19 -15.39
C LEU A 73 -8.02 -3.99 -15.04
N LEU A 74 -7.21 -5.03 -15.25
CA LEU A 74 -5.77 -4.96 -15.00
C LEU A 74 -5.08 -3.91 -15.86
N LEU A 75 -5.42 -3.86 -17.15
CA LEU A 75 -4.86 -2.86 -18.07
C LEU A 75 -5.24 -1.44 -17.66
N ALA A 76 -6.49 -1.23 -17.28
CA ALA A 76 -6.97 0.08 -16.82
C ALA A 76 -6.22 0.52 -15.56
N TYR A 77 -6.00 -0.41 -14.64
CA TYR A 77 -5.26 -0.16 -13.41
C TYR A 77 -3.83 0.28 -13.70
N HIS A 78 -3.14 -0.44 -14.58
CA HIS A 78 -1.76 -0.09 -14.95
C HIS A 78 -1.66 1.29 -15.60
N ARG A 79 -2.61 1.66 -16.42
CA ARG A 79 -2.63 2.99 -17.05
C ARG A 79 -2.84 4.12 -16.07
N ALA A 80 -3.51 3.85 -14.96
CA ALA A 80 -3.80 4.84 -13.94
C ALA A 80 -2.79 4.82 -12.79
N PHE A 81 -1.76 3.99 -12.86
CA PHE A 81 -0.88 3.69 -11.75
C PHE A 81 -0.20 4.92 -11.15
N SER A 82 0.24 5.87 -11.97
CA SER A 82 0.91 7.08 -11.47
C SER A 82 0.03 7.89 -10.52
N ARG A 83 -1.27 7.95 -10.79
CA ARG A 83 -2.23 8.64 -9.90
C ARG A 83 -2.33 7.95 -8.55
N PHE A 84 -2.24 6.63 -8.55
CA PHE A 84 -2.34 5.85 -7.31
C PHE A 84 -1.08 5.99 -6.47
N ALA A 85 0.09 6.13 -7.10
CA ALA A 85 1.33 6.38 -6.40
C ALA A 85 1.29 7.70 -5.63
N GLU A 86 0.77 8.75 -6.25
CA GLU A 86 0.60 10.04 -5.60
C GLU A 86 -0.39 9.97 -4.44
N ALA A 87 -1.51 9.27 -4.64
CA ALA A 87 -2.50 9.07 -3.59
C ALA A 87 -1.92 8.30 -2.40
N MET A 88 -1.10 7.29 -2.67
CA MET A 88 -0.40 6.53 -1.65
C MET A 88 0.51 7.43 -0.81
N LEU A 89 1.31 8.26 -1.46
CA LEU A 89 2.20 9.18 -0.77
C LEU A 89 1.43 10.17 0.09
N ALA A 90 0.29 10.65 -0.39
CA ALA A 90 -0.56 11.56 0.37
C ALA A 90 -1.11 10.88 1.63
N GLU A 91 -1.54 9.62 1.52
CA GLU A 91 -2.02 8.84 2.65
C GLU A 91 -0.90 8.62 3.68
N TRP A 92 0.32 8.30 3.22
CA TRP A 92 1.46 8.13 4.10
C TRP A 92 1.82 9.41 4.85
N ARG A 93 1.80 10.55 4.15
CA ARG A 93 2.06 11.84 4.79
C ARG A 93 1.04 12.13 5.88
N ALA A 94 -0.22 11.84 5.63
CA ALA A 94 -1.26 12.03 6.63
C ALA A 94 -1.05 11.13 7.85
N LEU A 95 -0.65 9.88 7.63
CA LEU A 95 -0.37 8.94 8.72
C LEU A 95 0.80 9.37 9.59
N LEU A 96 1.83 9.95 8.99
CA LEU A 96 3.07 10.30 9.68
C LEU A 96 3.06 11.72 10.22
N SER A 97 2.05 12.51 9.91
CA SER A 97 1.91 13.88 10.43
C SER A 97 1.49 13.86 11.89
N PRO A 98 2.08 14.77 12.71
CA PRO A 98 1.69 14.89 14.11
C PRO A 98 0.25 15.41 14.26
#